data_1afc56d4822004311109e97b2d55d62f
#
_entry.id   1afc56d4822004311109e97b2d55d62f
#
_cell.length_a   1.000
_cell.length_b   1.000
_cell.length_c   1.000
_cell.angle_alpha   90.00
_cell.angle_beta   90.00
_cell.angle_gamma   90.00
#
_symmetry.space_group_name_H-M   'P 1'
#
loop_
_entity.id
_entity.type
_entity.pdbx_description
1 polymer ?
#
loop_
_entity_poly.entity_id
_entity_poly.type
_entity_poly.pdbx_seq_one_letter_code
_entity_poly.pdbx_strand_id
1 'polypeptide(L)'
;WAQQDLVERFLDRFLPFSNTALKLGLLPLFPILQPGGSYWDTAFLRAALVSMERRKQNHLLQQLTLSAWAKTGSRSLNWGAGGPERWPESRPYATPPEGEDQCGFRIYDWYQSIARSILGQRVPILLFGSGNPGSHLTSGEHRDGMLHIARLLAGEVVPDPADPTAVLEPVPAEVLACNFWQLAGGEDAWYVHGGQPLPAVEAIKNWRVARES
;
A
#
# COMPACT_ATOMS: atom_id res chain seq x y z
N TRP A 1 -6.83 -4.49 -22.46
CA TRP A 1 -5.57 -3.78 -22.25
C TRP A 1 -5.24 -2.93 -23.47
N ALA A 2 -5.96 -1.82 -23.56
CA ALA A 2 -5.90 -0.96 -24.73
C ALA A 2 -4.66 -0.04 -24.78
N GLN A 3 -3.70 -0.20 -23.85
CA GLN A 3 -2.56 0.71 -23.74
C GLN A 3 -1.23 -0.07 -23.69
N GLN A 4 -1.01 -0.87 -24.72
CA GLN A 4 0.21 -1.68 -24.86
C GLN A 4 1.48 -0.83 -24.75
N ASP A 5 1.45 0.42 -25.23
CA ASP A 5 2.57 1.35 -25.16
C ASP A 5 2.72 2.04 -23.80
N LEU A 6 1.76 1.93 -22.89
CA LEU A 6 1.77 2.68 -21.63
C LEU A 6 3.02 2.34 -20.80
N VAL A 7 3.32 1.05 -20.66
CA VAL A 7 4.47 0.57 -19.88
C VAL A 7 5.77 1.03 -20.52
N GLU A 8 5.94 0.86 -21.82
CA GLU A 8 7.17 1.23 -22.53
C GLU A 8 7.40 2.74 -22.48
N ARG A 9 6.36 3.55 -22.71
CA ARG A 9 6.42 5.03 -22.59
C ARG A 9 6.70 5.50 -21.17
N PHE A 10 6.19 4.80 -20.18
CA PHE A 10 6.50 5.06 -18.77
C PHE A 10 7.99 4.76 -18.51
N LEU A 11 8.47 3.59 -18.90
CA LEU A 11 9.86 3.17 -18.67
C LEU A 11 10.86 4.06 -19.39
N ASP A 12 10.55 4.56 -20.57
CA ASP A 12 11.42 5.49 -21.30
C ASP A 12 11.69 6.80 -20.54
N ARG A 13 10.81 7.17 -19.62
CA ARG A 13 10.97 8.32 -18.71
C ARG A 13 11.51 7.91 -17.34
N PHE A 14 11.00 6.82 -16.79
CA PHE A 14 11.35 6.35 -15.45
C PHE A 14 12.79 5.87 -15.34
N LEU A 15 13.28 5.12 -16.34
CA LEU A 15 14.64 4.56 -16.29
C LEU A 15 15.75 5.64 -16.27
N PRO A 16 15.74 6.66 -17.16
CA PRO A 16 16.74 7.73 -17.09
C PRO A 16 16.70 8.48 -15.75
N PHE A 17 15.50 8.79 -15.26
CA PHE A 17 15.32 9.45 -13.98
C PHE A 17 15.89 8.61 -12.83
N SER A 18 15.50 7.33 -12.74
CA SER A 18 15.92 6.42 -11.68
C SER A 18 17.43 6.14 -11.70
N ASN A 19 18.01 5.98 -12.88
CA ASN A 19 19.46 5.82 -13.02
C ASN A 19 20.23 7.09 -12.60
N THR A 20 19.65 8.28 -12.82
CA THR A 20 20.22 9.52 -12.32
C THR A 20 20.13 9.61 -10.80
N ALA A 21 18.99 9.24 -10.22
CA ALA A 21 18.82 9.18 -8.77
C ALA A 21 19.86 8.27 -8.12
N LEU A 22 20.07 7.07 -8.67
CA LEU A 22 21.09 6.14 -8.17
C LEU A 22 22.51 6.72 -8.22
N LYS A 23 22.87 7.43 -9.30
CA LYS A 23 24.17 8.11 -9.41
C LYS A 23 24.36 9.19 -8.34
N LEU A 24 23.27 9.77 -7.86
CA LEU A 24 23.28 10.76 -6.78
C LEU A 24 23.17 10.13 -5.38
N GLY A 25 23.21 8.80 -5.26
CA GLY A 25 23.08 8.08 -4.00
C GLY A 25 21.63 8.04 -3.45
N LEU A 26 20.64 8.30 -4.29
CA LEU A 26 19.24 8.25 -3.92
C LEU A 26 18.62 6.91 -4.35
N LEU A 27 17.76 6.35 -3.50
CA LEU A 27 17.01 5.13 -3.85
C LEU A 27 15.79 5.49 -4.71
N PRO A 28 15.63 4.87 -5.89
CA PRO A 28 14.49 5.15 -6.75
C PRO A 28 13.23 4.51 -6.20
N LEU A 29 12.17 5.30 -6.17
CA LEU A 29 10.83 4.85 -5.81
C LEU A 29 10.01 4.62 -7.08
N PHE A 30 9.48 3.39 -7.23
CA PHE A 30 8.50 3.13 -8.28
C PHE A 30 7.22 3.92 -7.99
N PRO A 31 6.72 4.72 -8.94
CA PRO A 31 5.60 5.63 -8.70
C PRO A 31 4.35 4.89 -8.22
N ILE A 32 3.57 5.57 -7.38
CA ILE A 32 2.32 5.03 -6.85
C ILE A 32 1.36 4.76 -8.02
N LEU A 33 0.93 3.51 -8.14
CA LEU A 33 -0.13 3.12 -9.05
C LEU A 33 -1.49 3.34 -8.39
N GLN A 34 -2.52 3.57 -9.20
CA GLN A 34 -3.88 3.79 -8.72
C GLN A 34 -4.71 2.51 -8.87
N PRO A 35 -4.93 1.74 -7.78
CA PRO A 35 -5.81 0.58 -7.80
C PRO A 35 -7.24 0.99 -8.14
N GLY A 36 -7.91 0.21 -9.02
CA GLY A 36 -9.26 0.54 -9.48
C GLY A 36 -9.34 1.77 -10.38
N GLY A 37 -8.22 2.29 -10.87
CA GLY A 37 -8.16 3.42 -11.79
C GLY A 37 -8.47 3.06 -13.25
N SER A 38 -8.06 3.93 -14.16
CA SER A 38 -8.30 3.77 -15.62
C SER A 38 -7.41 2.71 -16.28
N TYR A 39 -6.52 2.10 -15.55
CA TYR A 39 -5.63 1.01 -15.99
C TYR A 39 -5.51 -0.04 -14.89
N TRP A 40 -5.08 -1.24 -15.27
CA TRP A 40 -4.91 -2.35 -14.34
C TRP A 40 -3.54 -2.27 -13.66
N ASP A 41 -3.53 -1.75 -12.44
CA ASP A 41 -2.33 -1.48 -11.66
C ASP A 41 -1.42 -2.71 -11.46
N THR A 42 -1.97 -3.85 -11.05
CA THR A 42 -1.20 -5.08 -10.87
C THR A 42 -0.63 -5.63 -12.18
N ALA A 43 -1.39 -5.55 -13.28
CA ALA A 43 -0.91 -5.93 -14.60
C ALA A 43 0.18 -4.96 -15.10
N PHE A 44 0.01 -3.65 -14.84
CA PHE A 44 1.01 -2.65 -15.17
C PHE A 44 2.32 -2.89 -14.41
N LEU A 45 2.24 -3.08 -13.09
CA LEU A 45 3.42 -3.38 -12.26
C LEU A 45 4.17 -4.60 -12.79
N ARG A 46 3.44 -5.70 -13.04
CA ARG A 46 4.02 -6.93 -13.59
C ARG A 46 4.73 -6.67 -14.91
N ALA A 47 4.06 -6.01 -15.86
CA ALA A 47 4.62 -5.71 -17.17
C ALA A 47 5.84 -4.79 -17.09
N ALA A 48 5.82 -3.80 -16.19
CA ALA A 48 6.95 -2.90 -15.99
C ALA A 48 8.18 -3.64 -15.44
N LEU A 49 8.02 -4.47 -14.39
CA LEU A 49 9.13 -5.25 -13.83
C LEU A 49 9.71 -6.23 -14.84
N VAL A 50 8.87 -6.97 -15.57
CA VAL A 50 9.33 -7.87 -16.65
C VAL A 50 10.07 -7.09 -17.74
N SER A 51 9.59 -5.92 -18.15
CA SER A 51 10.27 -5.11 -19.17
C SER A 51 11.61 -4.54 -18.65
N MET A 52 11.68 -4.15 -17.37
CA MET A 52 12.94 -3.71 -16.76
C MET A 52 13.97 -4.86 -16.71
N GLU A 53 13.54 -6.08 -16.36
CA GLU A 53 14.40 -7.26 -16.37
C GLU A 53 14.90 -7.57 -17.79
N ARG A 54 14.00 -7.59 -18.79
CA ARG A 54 14.35 -7.76 -20.20
C ARG A 54 15.31 -6.69 -20.71
N ARG A 55 15.18 -5.44 -20.25
CA ARG A 55 16.08 -4.32 -20.54
C ARG A 55 17.38 -4.38 -19.69
N LYS A 56 17.60 -5.45 -18.92
CA LYS A 56 18.82 -5.68 -18.09
C LYS A 56 19.08 -4.58 -17.06
N GLN A 57 18.02 -4.05 -16.47
CA GLN A 57 18.11 -3.01 -15.42
C GLN A 57 18.38 -3.60 -14.02
N ASN A 58 19.23 -4.65 -13.93
CA ASN A 58 19.45 -5.42 -12.70
C ASN A 58 19.92 -4.54 -11.53
N HIS A 59 20.83 -3.59 -11.78
CA HIS A 59 21.31 -2.67 -10.74
C HIS A 59 20.17 -1.80 -10.17
N LEU A 60 19.28 -1.32 -11.02
CA LEU A 60 18.11 -0.56 -10.61
C LEU A 60 17.12 -1.44 -9.84
N LEU A 61 16.85 -2.65 -10.33
CA LEU A 61 15.90 -3.59 -9.70
C LEU A 61 16.33 -4.02 -8.30
N GLN A 62 17.64 -4.15 -8.06
CA GLN A 62 18.21 -4.47 -6.74
C GLN A 62 18.04 -3.35 -5.69
N GLN A 63 17.84 -2.12 -6.12
CA GLN A 63 17.71 -0.94 -5.27
C GLN A 63 16.32 -0.30 -5.37
N LEU A 64 15.41 -0.92 -6.11
CA LEU A 64 14.07 -0.41 -6.31
C LEU A 64 13.24 -0.53 -5.03
N THR A 65 12.59 0.55 -4.65
CA THR A 65 11.53 0.56 -3.65
C THR A 65 10.19 0.70 -4.37
N LEU A 66 9.22 -0.13 -4.03
CA LEU A 66 7.86 0.03 -4.52
C LEU A 66 7.10 1.08 -3.72
N SER A 67 6.04 1.59 -4.29
CA SER A 67 5.04 2.36 -3.57
C SER A 67 3.64 1.88 -3.90
N ALA A 68 2.76 1.92 -2.93
CA ALA A 68 1.40 1.46 -3.09
C ALA A 68 0.39 2.38 -2.40
N TRP A 69 -0.77 2.50 -3.02
CA TRP A 69 -1.88 3.26 -2.49
C TRP A 69 -2.73 2.37 -1.59
N ALA A 70 -2.49 2.43 -0.27
CA ALA A 70 -3.07 1.53 0.72
C ALA A 70 -4.36 2.10 1.37
N LYS A 71 -5.25 2.65 0.56
CA LYS A 71 -6.55 3.15 1.02
C LYS A 71 -7.41 1.98 1.49
N THR A 72 -8.01 2.14 2.66
CA THR A 72 -8.93 1.13 3.20
C THR A 72 -10.36 1.28 2.66
N GLY A 73 -10.82 2.50 2.47
CA GLY A 73 -12.23 2.75 2.20
C GLY A 73 -13.10 2.20 3.35
N SER A 74 -14.21 1.59 3.02
CA SER A 74 -15.09 0.87 3.98
C SER A 74 -14.68 -0.59 4.22
N ARG A 75 -13.53 -1.01 3.70
CA ARG A 75 -13.06 -2.41 3.76
C ARG A 75 -12.30 -2.65 5.07
N SER A 76 -12.30 -3.91 5.51
CA SER A 76 -11.49 -4.31 6.66
C SER A 76 -10.01 -4.12 6.38
N LEU A 77 -9.20 -3.96 7.43
CA LEU A 77 -7.73 -3.88 7.29
C LEU A 77 -7.12 -5.19 6.78
N ASN A 78 -7.89 -6.29 6.80
CA ASN A 78 -7.46 -7.58 6.28
C ASN A 78 -7.87 -7.81 4.82
N TRP A 79 -8.59 -6.87 4.21
CA TRP A 79 -9.01 -7.01 2.82
C TRP A 79 -7.83 -7.23 1.89
N GLY A 80 -7.89 -8.30 1.09
CA GLY A 80 -6.85 -8.69 0.14
C GLY A 80 -5.66 -9.39 0.76
N ALA A 81 -5.70 -9.71 2.06
CA ALA A 81 -4.61 -10.40 2.75
C ALA A 81 -4.23 -11.71 2.06
N GLY A 82 -2.92 -11.98 1.95
CA GLY A 82 -2.37 -13.14 1.27
C GLY A 82 -2.28 -12.97 -0.25
N GLY A 83 -2.80 -11.88 -0.79
CA GLY A 83 -2.65 -11.53 -2.19
C GLY A 83 -3.22 -12.57 -3.17
N PRO A 84 -2.69 -12.65 -4.41
CA PRO A 84 -3.20 -13.55 -5.43
C PRO A 84 -3.01 -15.04 -5.10
N GLU A 85 -2.18 -15.38 -4.13
CA GLU A 85 -2.01 -16.78 -3.69
C GLU A 85 -3.26 -17.27 -2.94
N ARG A 86 -3.87 -16.40 -2.15
CA ARG A 86 -5.12 -16.68 -1.44
C ARG A 86 -6.35 -16.44 -2.31
N TRP A 87 -6.26 -15.46 -3.23
CA TRP A 87 -7.37 -15.01 -4.06
C TRP A 87 -7.08 -15.24 -5.57
N PRO A 88 -6.86 -16.49 -6.00
CA PRO A 88 -6.38 -16.79 -7.36
C PRO A 88 -7.41 -16.47 -8.45
N GLU A 89 -8.70 -16.35 -8.10
CA GLU A 89 -9.76 -16.02 -9.06
C GLU A 89 -9.93 -14.51 -9.27
N SER A 90 -9.37 -13.69 -8.37
CA SER A 90 -9.41 -12.23 -8.52
C SER A 90 -8.48 -11.79 -9.64
N ARG A 91 -8.99 -10.91 -10.50
CA ARG A 91 -8.28 -10.36 -11.67
C ARG A 91 -8.20 -8.84 -11.55
N PRO A 92 -7.25 -8.19 -12.22
CA PRO A 92 -7.14 -6.71 -12.19
C PRO A 92 -8.41 -5.97 -12.63
N TYR A 93 -9.32 -6.64 -13.29
CA TYR A 93 -10.55 -6.09 -13.86
C TYR A 93 -11.84 -6.71 -13.31
N ALA A 94 -11.74 -7.73 -12.47
CA ALA A 94 -12.92 -8.42 -11.91
C ALA A 94 -12.59 -9.13 -10.61
N THR A 95 -13.33 -8.81 -9.56
CA THR A 95 -13.29 -9.50 -8.28
C THR A 95 -14.55 -10.35 -8.15
N PRO A 96 -14.45 -11.67 -7.94
CA PRO A 96 -15.61 -12.51 -7.70
C PRO A 96 -16.37 -12.07 -6.43
N PRO A 97 -17.67 -12.42 -6.31
CA PRO A 97 -18.49 -12.04 -5.15
C PRO A 97 -17.91 -12.46 -3.79
N GLU A 98 -17.29 -13.64 -3.75
CA GLU A 98 -16.65 -14.20 -2.55
C GLU A 98 -15.13 -13.98 -2.53
N GLY A 99 -14.61 -13.15 -3.43
CA GLY A 99 -13.20 -12.85 -3.56
C GLY A 99 -12.84 -11.48 -3.02
N GLU A 100 -11.56 -11.32 -2.74
CA GLU A 100 -10.98 -10.04 -2.37
C GLU A 100 -9.92 -9.62 -3.42
N ASP A 101 -9.62 -8.34 -3.46
CA ASP A 101 -8.72 -7.74 -4.44
C ASP A 101 -7.64 -6.88 -3.76
N GLN A 102 -6.77 -6.27 -4.59
CA GLN A 102 -5.69 -5.42 -4.13
C GLN A 102 -6.13 -4.03 -3.64
N CYS A 103 -7.42 -3.68 -3.74
CA CYS A 103 -7.88 -2.34 -3.38
C CYS A 103 -8.15 -2.25 -1.87
N GLY A 104 -7.13 -2.35 -1.04
CA GLY A 104 -7.23 -2.29 0.42
C GLY A 104 -5.89 -2.03 1.08
N PHE A 105 -5.87 -2.08 2.43
CA PHE A 105 -4.65 -1.87 3.19
C PHE A 105 -3.57 -2.92 2.85
N ARG A 106 -3.98 -4.17 2.57
CA ARG A 106 -3.10 -5.30 2.24
C ARG A 106 -2.60 -5.32 0.77
N ILE A 107 -2.70 -4.22 0.02
CA ILE A 107 -2.19 -4.11 -1.35
C ILE A 107 -0.71 -4.55 -1.47
N TYR A 108 0.06 -4.40 -0.41
CA TYR A 108 1.46 -4.82 -0.39
C TYR A 108 1.63 -6.33 -0.56
N ASP A 109 0.70 -7.17 -0.12
CA ASP A 109 0.76 -8.62 -0.37
C ASP A 109 0.69 -8.93 -1.86
N TRP A 110 -0.14 -8.20 -2.61
CA TRP A 110 -0.28 -8.32 -4.06
C TRP A 110 0.97 -7.85 -4.80
N TYR A 111 1.51 -6.70 -4.43
CA TYR A 111 2.69 -6.15 -5.09
C TYR A 111 3.94 -6.96 -4.76
N GLN A 112 4.07 -7.44 -3.54
CA GLN A 112 5.16 -8.35 -3.13
C GLN A 112 5.09 -9.71 -3.83
N SER A 113 3.89 -10.27 -4.02
CA SER A 113 3.72 -11.51 -4.78
C SER A 113 4.16 -11.33 -6.25
N ILE A 114 3.80 -10.19 -6.87
CA ILE A 114 4.24 -9.86 -8.23
C ILE A 114 5.76 -9.72 -8.28
N ALA A 115 6.35 -8.93 -7.38
CA ALA A 115 7.81 -8.73 -7.32
C ALA A 115 8.54 -10.05 -7.12
N ARG A 116 8.11 -10.86 -6.16
CA ARG A 116 8.70 -12.17 -5.88
C ARG A 116 8.62 -13.10 -7.09
N SER A 117 7.51 -13.10 -7.83
CA SER A 117 7.33 -13.96 -9.00
C SER A 117 8.27 -13.61 -10.17
N ILE A 118 8.75 -12.36 -10.24
CA ILE A 118 9.59 -11.87 -11.33
C ILE A 118 11.04 -11.78 -10.88
N LEU A 119 11.29 -11.14 -9.73
CA LEU A 119 12.64 -10.83 -9.24
C LEU A 119 13.21 -11.93 -8.32
N GLY A 120 12.43 -12.95 -7.96
CA GLY A 120 12.83 -14.00 -7.04
C GLY A 120 12.95 -13.58 -5.57
N GLN A 121 12.65 -12.31 -5.25
CA GLN A 121 12.77 -11.74 -3.92
C GLN A 121 11.66 -10.72 -3.62
N ARG A 122 11.44 -10.46 -2.34
CA ARG A 122 10.65 -9.32 -1.91
C ARG A 122 11.44 -8.03 -2.04
N VAL A 123 10.77 -6.92 -2.20
CA VAL A 123 11.38 -5.59 -2.35
C VAL A 123 10.82 -4.63 -1.30
N PRO A 124 11.58 -3.62 -0.87
CA PRO A 124 11.05 -2.59 0.01
C PRO A 124 9.81 -1.92 -0.59
N ILE A 125 8.84 -1.57 0.25
CA ILE A 125 7.62 -0.88 -0.17
C ILE A 125 7.22 0.22 0.81
N LEU A 126 6.78 1.35 0.27
CA LEU A 126 6.18 2.46 1.01
C LEU A 126 4.68 2.50 0.76
N LEU A 127 3.90 2.57 1.82
CA LEU A 127 2.44 2.71 1.73
C LEU A 127 2.04 4.18 1.83
N PHE A 128 1.11 4.57 0.97
CA PHE A 128 0.57 5.92 0.91
C PHE A 128 -0.94 5.91 1.02
N GLY A 129 -1.50 6.98 1.55
CA GLY A 129 -2.93 7.17 1.67
C GLY A 129 -3.60 6.16 2.59
N SER A 130 -2.87 5.59 3.53
CA SER A 130 -3.40 4.61 4.45
C SER A 130 -4.39 5.23 5.41
N GLY A 131 -5.28 4.41 5.90
CA GLY A 131 -6.40 4.84 6.67
C GLY A 131 -7.66 4.93 5.82
N ASN A 132 -8.76 5.22 6.46
CA ASN A 132 -10.02 5.34 5.74
C ASN A 132 -10.30 6.81 5.39
N PRO A 133 -10.28 7.18 4.11
CA PRO A 133 -10.74 8.47 3.66
C PRO A 133 -12.27 8.45 3.51
N GLY A 134 -13.03 8.14 4.53
CA GLY A 134 -14.47 8.02 4.38
C GLY A 134 -15.24 9.04 5.23
N SER A 135 -16.00 9.90 4.57
CA SER A 135 -17.01 10.78 5.19
C SER A 135 -18.09 10.04 6.00
N HIS A 136 -18.06 8.71 6.00
CA HIS A 136 -19.06 7.85 6.63
C HIS A 136 -18.63 7.25 7.96
N LEU A 137 -17.36 7.45 8.36
CA LEU A 137 -16.88 6.95 9.66
C LEU A 137 -17.16 7.95 10.77
N THR A 138 -17.54 7.40 11.92
CA THR A 138 -17.46 8.16 13.16
C THR A 138 -16.00 8.49 13.50
N SER A 139 -15.77 9.55 14.26
CA SER A 139 -14.40 9.89 14.74
C SER A 139 -13.79 8.78 15.61
N GLY A 140 -14.62 7.93 16.23
CA GLY A 140 -14.18 6.74 16.95
C GLY A 140 -13.64 5.66 16.03
N GLU A 141 -14.38 5.30 15.00
CA GLU A 141 -13.93 4.29 14.01
C GLU A 141 -12.67 4.74 13.28
N HIS A 142 -12.59 6.02 12.92
CA HIS A 142 -11.38 6.62 12.35
C HIS A 142 -10.19 6.48 13.30
N ARG A 143 -10.36 6.87 14.58
CA ARG A 143 -9.33 6.74 15.62
C ARG A 143 -8.82 5.31 15.73
N ASP A 144 -9.74 4.35 15.84
CA ASP A 144 -9.41 2.95 16.08
C ASP A 144 -8.71 2.33 14.85
N GLY A 145 -9.18 2.65 13.65
CA GLY A 145 -8.52 2.23 12.40
C GLY A 145 -7.09 2.74 12.29
N MET A 146 -6.85 4.04 12.60
CA MET A 146 -5.51 4.61 12.57
C MET A 146 -4.60 3.99 13.63
N LEU A 147 -5.12 3.77 14.83
CA LEU A 147 -4.38 3.11 15.90
C LEU A 147 -4.03 1.65 15.54
N HIS A 148 -4.96 0.90 14.95
CA HIS A 148 -4.69 -0.45 14.50
C HIS A 148 -3.59 -0.49 13.45
N ILE A 149 -3.61 0.40 12.44
CA ILE A 149 -2.53 0.50 11.45
C ILE A 149 -1.19 0.79 12.13
N ALA A 150 -1.14 1.73 13.07
CA ALA A 150 0.08 2.05 13.81
C ALA A 150 0.62 0.85 14.59
N ARG A 151 -0.25 0.08 15.23
CA ARG A 151 0.10 -1.14 15.97
C ARG A 151 0.62 -2.24 15.06
N LEU A 152 -0.02 -2.46 13.90
CA LEU A 152 0.43 -3.43 12.89
C LEU A 152 1.82 -3.08 12.34
N LEU A 153 2.08 -1.78 12.10
CA LEU A 153 3.40 -1.28 11.70
C LEU A 153 4.46 -1.48 12.79
N ALA A 154 4.05 -1.46 14.05
CA ALA A 154 4.93 -1.70 15.20
C ALA A 154 5.15 -3.19 15.49
N GLY A 155 4.63 -4.08 14.66
CA GLY A 155 4.79 -5.53 14.80
C GLY A 155 3.81 -6.19 15.77
N GLU A 156 2.72 -5.51 16.16
CA GLU A 156 1.73 -6.09 17.06
C GLU A 156 0.68 -6.89 16.28
N VAL A 157 0.22 -7.99 16.87
CA VAL A 157 -1.02 -8.67 16.45
C VAL A 157 -2.19 -7.95 17.08
N VAL A 158 -3.21 -7.65 16.28
CA VAL A 158 -4.37 -6.87 16.73
C VAL A 158 -5.65 -7.68 16.44
N PRO A 159 -6.63 -7.73 17.35
CA PRO A 159 -7.93 -8.31 17.03
C PRO A 159 -8.55 -7.63 15.80
N ASP A 160 -9.16 -8.42 14.92
CA ASP A 160 -9.87 -7.86 13.77
C ASP A 160 -11.19 -7.23 14.24
N PRO A 161 -11.40 -5.92 14.07
CA PRO A 161 -12.66 -5.30 14.50
C PRO A 161 -13.87 -5.76 13.69
N ALA A 162 -13.66 -6.33 12.50
CA ALA A 162 -14.73 -6.86 11.65
C ALA A 162 -15.09 -8.32 11.98
N ASP A 163 -14.16 -9.08 12.57
CA ASP A 163 -14.34 -10.47 12.99
C ASP A 163 -13.64 -10.73 14.33
N PRO A 164 -14.40 -10.78 15.45
CA PRO A 164 -13.82 -10.99 16.77
C PRO A 164 -13.09 -12.34 16.95
N THR A 165 -13.26 -13.28 16.04
CA THR A 165 -12.59 -14.59 16.05
C THR A 165 -11.26 -14.57 15.28
N ALA A 166 -11.00 -13.51 14.52
CA ALA A 166 -9.81 -13.31 13.70
C ALA A 166 -8.85 -12.30 14.31
N VAL A 167 -7.63 -12.32 13.81
CA VAL A 167 -6.60 -11.34 14.15
C VAL A 167 -6.01 -10.73 12.89
N LEU A 168 -5.58 -9.49 13.01
CA LEU A 168 -4.80 -8.79 12.00
C LEU A 168 -3.32 -9.09 12.26
N GLU A 169 -2.68 -9.72 11.27
CA GLU A 169 -1.26 -10.00 11.30
C GLU A 169 -0.45 -8.71 11.10
N PRO A 170 0.71 -8.57 11.78
CA PRO A 170 1.62 -7.46 11.56
C PRO A 170 1.98 -7.28 10.09
N VAL A 171 2.28 -6.06 9.70
CA VAL A 171 2.83 -5.84 8.36
C VAL A 171 4.26 -6.38 8.27
N PRO A 172 4.68 -6.95 7.14
CA PRO A 172 6.01 -7.51 6.98
C PRO A 172 7.08 -6.42 7.00
N ALA A 173 8.32 -6.80 7.34
CA ALA A 173 9.46 -5.88 7.48
C ALA A 173 9.80 -5.12 6.19
N GLU A 174 9.41 -5.62 5.04
CA GLU A 174 9.57 -4.96 3.75
C GLU A 174 8.70 -3.71 3.60
N VAL A 175 7.64 -3.57 4.41
CA VAL A 175 6.87 -2.33 4.49
C VAL A 175 7.63 -1.35 5.38
N LEU A 176 8.37 -0.45 4.74
CA LEU A 176 9.29 0.46 5.43
C LEU A 176 8.59 1.60 6.16
N ALA A 177 7.48 2.07 5.61
CA ALA A 177 6.71 3.16 6.18
C ALA A 177 5.29 3.19 5.63
N CYS A 178 4.41 3.86 6.36
CA CYS A 178 3.03 4.08 6.00
C CYS A 178 2.69 5.57 6.20
N ASN A 179 2.30 6.24 5.13
CA ASN A 179 1.85 7.62 5.19
C ASN A 179 0.32 7.65 5.19
N PHE A 180 -0.26 8.28 6.19
CA PHE A 180 -1.68 8.58 6.22
C PHE A 180 -2.02 9.62 5.15
N TRP A 181 -3.29 9.68 4.73
CA TRP A 181 -3.69 10.44 3.56
C TRP A 181 -3.27 11.90 3.63
N GLN A 182 -3.96 12.69 4.37
CA GLN A 182 -3.63 14.13 4.49
C GLN A 182 -3.78 14.60 5.94
N LEU A 183 -2.95 15.54 6.32
CA LEU A 183 -2.91 16.03 7.70
C LEU A 183 -4.18 16.79 8.06
N ALA A 184 -4.63 17.69 7.17
CA ALA A 184 -5.77 18.57 7.40
C ALA A 184 -6.40 19.05 6.09
N GLY A 185 -7.57 19.63 6.16
CA GLY A 185 -8.20 20.38 5.05
C GLY A 185 -9.25 19.65 4.24
N GLY A 186 -9.56 18.38 4.52
CA GLY A 186 -10.61 17.61 3.86
C GLY A 186 -11.30 16.63 4.78
N GLU A 187 -12.37 16.01 4.29
CA GLU A 187 -13.09 14.98 5.04
C GLU A 187 -12.20 13.76 5.36
N ASP A 188 -11.18 13.56 4.55
CA ASP A 188 -10.23 12.46 4.65
C ASP A 188 -9.01 12.80 5.53
N ALA A 189 -8.98 13.97 6.17
CA ALA A 189 -7.87 14.37 7.02
C ALA A 189 -7.78 13.47 8.26
N TRP A 190 -6.56 13.07 8.61
CA TRP A 190 -6.36 12.20 9.77
C TRP A 190 -6.11 12.96 11.07
N TYR A 191 -5.77 14.25 11.01
CA TYR A 191 -5.45 15.09 12.16
C TYR A 191 -6.52 16.14 12.46
N VAL A 192 -6.93 16.92 11.45
CA VAL A 192 -7.90 18.00 11.63
C VAL A 192 -8.96 17.92 10.54
N HIS A 193 -10.22 17.82 10.96
CA HIS A 193 -11.38 17.89 10.09
C HIS A 193 -12.32 19.01 10.57
N GLY A 194 -12.81 19.83 9.65
CA GLY A 194 -13.69 20.95 9.99
C GLY A 194 -13.12 21.92 11.05
N GLY A 195 -11.79 22.07 11.11
CA GLY A 195 -11.11 22.90 12.10
C GLY A 195 -10.98 22.27 13.49
N GLN A 196 -11.46 21.05 13.68
CA GLN A 196 -11.37 20.30 14.94
C GLN A 196 -10.34 19.19 14.86
N PRO A 197 -9.46 19.03 15.88
CA PRO A 197 -8.54 17.89 15.94
C PRO A 197 -9.31 16.56 16.02
N LEU A 198 -8.85 15.58 15.24
CA LEU A 198 -9.38 14.23 15.32
C LEU A 198 -8.67 13.43 16.42
N PRO A 199 -9.36 12.51 17.11
CA PRO A 199 -8.82 11.80 18.26
C PRO A 199 -7.74 10.76 17.90
N ALA A 200 -7.52 10.47 16.63
CA ALA A 200 -6.53 9.48 16.18
C ALA A 200 -5.11 9.82 16.62
N VAL A 201 -4.71 11.08 16.54
CA VAL A 201 -3.35 11.52 16.91
C VAL A 201 -3.08 11.34 18.39
N GLU A 202 -4.03 11.75 19.23
CA GLU A 202 -3.90 11.56 20.68
C GLU A 202 -3.89 10.07 21.06
N ALA A 203 -4.70 9.25 20.40
CA ALA A 203 -4.70 7.79 20.63
C ALA A 203 -3.33 7.17 20.28
N ILE A 204 -2.74 7.55 19.14
CA ILE A 204 -1.41 7.06 18.72
C ILE A 204 -0.32 7.55 19.67
N LYS A 205 -0.35 8.82 20.10
CA LYS A 205 0.60 9.36 21.08
C LYS A 205 0.53 8.60 22.41
N ASN A 206 -0.67 8.42 22.95
CA ASN A 206 -0.88 7.74 24.21
C ASN A 206 -0.43 6.28 24.15
N TRP A 207 -0.74 5.58 23.07
CA TRP A 207 -0.27 4.23 22.84
C TRP A 207 1.27 4.16 22.77
N ARG A 208 1.91 5.09 22.07
CA ARG A 208 3.37 5.15 21.98
C ARG A 208 4.03 5.37 23.34
N VAL A 209 3.54 6.33 24.12
CA VAL A 209 4.05 6.59 25.48
C VAL A 209 3.93 5.37 26.38
N ALA A 210 2.77 4.68 26.32
CA ALA A 210 2.56 3.46 27.12
C ALA A 210 3.48 2.30 26.71
N ARG A 211 4.02 2.33 25.50
CA ARG A 211 4.94 1.29 24.99
C ARG A 211 6.41 1.56 25.34
N GLU A 212 6.77 2.83 25.54
CA GLU A 212 8.12 3.27 25.88
C GLU A 212 8.37 3.30 27.41
N SER A 213 7.32 3.12 28.22
CA SER A 213 7.35 3.02 29.69
C SER A 213 7.46 1.57 30.18
#